data_5a47e3c5c41470bda4ec7bb327d861a2
#
_entry.id   5a47e3c5c41470bda4ec7bb327d861a2
#
_cell.length_a   1.000
_cell.length_b   1.000
_cell.length_c   1.000
_cell.angle_alpha   90.00
_cell.angle_beta   90.00
_cell.angle_gamma   90.00
#
_symmetry.space_group_name_H-M   'P 1'
#
loop_
_entity.id
_entity.type
_entity.pdbx_description
1 polymer ?
#
loop_
_entity_poly.entity_id
_entity_poly.type
_entity_poly.pdbx_seq_one_letter_code
_entity_poly.pdbx_strand_id
1 'polypeptide(L)'
;MCEKITNVPALFGQMVFGEQQMQQRLPADIYQKWQQCLAQGTPLDRSTAGEIANAMKDWALEKGATHYTHWFQPMTGFTAEKHDSFITRDGKDGVVMELSAKELSKGEADASSFPSGGLRATFEARGYTAWDPTSYAFVKDETLYIPTIFCSYSGQTLDKKTPLLRSMRVLDKECIRILRLFGNTEAQHVTPQVGPEQEYFLIDEKVYRQREDLKLCGRTLFGARPSKGQELDDHYYGAIKPRVAAFMRELDQELWKLGVLAKTEHNEVAPAQHEIAPIYSDANSACDKNQLTMELLKKVAARHGLVCLLHEKPFAGVNGSGKHDNWSLATDTGENLLKPGRTPSQNAQFLLFLAAFIKGVDEYQEMLRCCVSYPGNDHRLGGNEAPPAIVSIFLGDELTAILRSIIDGTAYVDITKKKL
;
A
#
# COMPACT_ATOMS: atom_id res chain seq x y z
N MET A 1 23.16 -6.73 -17.50
CA MET A 1 22.85 -8.09 -17.00
C MET A 1 22.64 -7.96 -15.49
N CYS A 2 21.45 -8.28 -15.01
CA CYS A 2 21.16 -8.24 -13.56
C CYS A 2 22.03 -9.28 -12.85
N GLU A 3 22.72 -8.87 -11.79
CA GLU A 3 23.56 -9.79 -10.99
C GLU A 3 22.71 -10.92 -10.43
N LYS A 4 23.26 -12.14 -10.45
CA LYS A 4 22.55 -13.32 -9.95
C LYS A 4 22.56 -13.28 -8.42
N ILE A 5 21.49 -12.75 -7.83
CA ILE A 5 21.35 -12.66 -6.36
C ILE A 5 20.94 -14.05 -5.86
N THR A 6 21.73 -14.59 -4.96
CA THR A 6 21.50 -15.89 -4.31
C THR A 6 21.13 -15.74 -2.82
N ASN A 7 21.33 -14.59 -2.23
CA ASN A 7 21.05 -14.31 -0.82
C ASN A 7 19.98 -13.22 -0.66
N VAL A 8 18.73 -13.57 -0.86
CA VAL A 8 17.57 -12.66 -0.71
C VAL A 8 17.44 -12.10 0.71
N PRO A 9 17.64 -12.86 1.80
CA PRO A 9 17.60 -12.29 3.15
C PRO A 9 18.59 -11.15 3.39
N ALA A 10 19.78 -11.20 2.80
CA ALA A 10 20.76 -10.11 2.92
C ALA A 10 20.42 -8.88 2.07
N LEU A 11 19.64 -9.07 0.99
CA LEU A 11 19.17 -8.00 0.12
C LEU A 11 17.95 -7.28 0.71
N PHE A 12 17.09 -8.02 1.42
CA PHE A 12 15.80 -7.52 1.87
C PHE A 12 15.96 -6.34 2.83
N GLY A 13 15.29 -5.23 2.50
CA GLY A 13 15.31 -4.00 3.29
C GLY A 13 16.66 -3.26 3.29
N GLN A 14 17.60 -3.61 2.41
CA GLN A 14 18.94 -2.99 2.35
C GLN A 14 18.86 -1.46 2.15
N MET A 15 17.81 -0.99 1.49
CA MET A 15 17.56 0.42 1.20
C MET A 15 16.44 1.02 2.08
N VAL A 16 16.16 0.42 3.26
CA VAL A 16 15.15 0.88 4.20
C VAL A 16 15.79 1.28 5.52
N PHE A 17 15.48 2.46 6.01
CA PHE A 17 15.83 2.92 7.36
C PHE A 17 14.79 2.40 8.34
N GLY A 18 14.80 1.09 8.56
CA GLY A 18 13.85 0.38 9.41
C GLY A 18 14.34 0.24 10.85
N GLU A 19 13.61 -0.57 11.62
CA GLU A 19 13.86 -0.80 13.04
C GLU A 19 15.30 -1.26 13.31
N GLN A 20 15.84 -2.17 12.52
CA GLN A 20 17.21 -2.64 12.65
C GLN A 20 18.23 -1.49 12.51
N GLN A 21 18.03 -0.58 11.56
CA GLN A 21 18.90 0.57 11.36
C GLN A 21 18.78 1.57 12.52
N MET A 22 17.56 1.81 12.98
CA MET A 22 17.32 2.67 14.13
C MET A 22 17.98 2.11 15.40
N GLN A 23 17.81 0.82 15.67
CA GLN A 23 18.41 0.17 16.83
C GLN A 23 19.95 0.20 16.83
N GLN A 24 20.57 0.10 15.65
CA GLN A 24 22.03 0.12 15.51
C GLN A 24 22.64 1.53 15.58
N ARG A 25 21.88 2.56 15.21
CA ARG A 25 22.41 3.92 15.00
C ARG A 25 21.97 4.94 16.02
N LEU A 26 20.86 4.67 16.71
CA LEU A 26 20.35 5.58 17.73
C LEU A 26 20.91 5.21 19.12
N PRO A 27 21.15 6.21 19.99
CA PRO A 27 21.33 5.96 21.41
C PRO A 27 20.13 5.17 21.97
N ALA A 28 20.41 4.27 22.92
CA ALA A 28 19.40 3.33 23.43
C ALA A 28 18.17 4.04 24.03
N ASP A 29 18.37 5.17 24.70
CA ASP A 29 17.29 5.97 25.29
C ASP A 29 16.42 6.66 24.21
N ILE A 30 17.03 7.11 23.12
CA ILE A 30 16.32 7.70 21.97
C ILE A 30 15.48 6.64 21.25
N TYR A 31 16.06 5.46 21.04
CA TYR A 31 15.33 4.34 20.44
C TYR A 31 14.13 3.92 21.29
N GLN A 32 14.30 3.81 22.62
CA GLN A 32 13.20 3.51 23.53
C GLN A 32 12.11 4.58 23.52
N LYS A 33 12.47 5.86 23.53
CA LYS A 33 11.50 6.97 23.41
C LYS A 33 10.70 6.90 22.11
N TRP A 34 11.38 6.62 20.99
CA TRP A 34 10.72 6.43 19.71
C TRP A 34 9.70 5.28 19.77
N GLN A 35 10.08 4.11 20.29
CA GLN A 35 9.16 2.97 20.45
C GLN A 35 7.96 3.33 21.36
N GLN A 36 8.18 4.03 22.46
CA GLN A 36 7.10 4.46 23.35
C GLN A 36 6.14 5.43 22.66
N CYS A 37 6.66 6.39 21.88
CA CYS A 37 5.83 7.32 21.13
C CYS A 37 4.96 6.58 20.09
N LEU A 38 5.51 5.58 19.41
CA LEU A 38 4.73 4.75 18.47
C LEU A 38 3.61 3.99 19.18
N ALA A 39 3.96 3.29 20.27
CA ALA A 39 3.01 2.50 21.04
C ALA A 39 1.88 3.34 21.67
N GLN A 40 2.19 4.57 22.08
CA GLN A 40 1.23 5.46 22.71
C GLN A 40 0.52 6.41 21.74
N GLY A 41 0.97 6.48 20.47
CA GLY A 41 0.47 7.43 19.49
C GLY A 41 0.74 8.89 19.86
N THR A 42 1.81 9.15 20.63
CA THR A 42 2.20 10.48 21.10
C THR A 42 3.22 11.14 20.16
N PRO A 43 3.23 12.49 20.04
CA PRO A 43 4.23 13.18 19.24
C PRO A 43 5.65 12.99 19.82
N LEU A 44 6.64 12.87 18.93
CA LEU A 44 8.05 12.91 19.29
C LEU A 44 8.45 14.33 19.69
N ASP A 45 9.27 14.44 20.75
CA ASP A 45 9.89 15.70 21.11
C ASP A 45 10.98 16.10 20.08
N ARG A 46 11.30 17.40 20.04
CA ARG A 46 12.23 17.93 19.04
C ARG A 46 13.65 17.38 19.14
N SER A 47 14.09 17.06 20.35
CA SER A 47 15.42 16.48 20.57
C SER A 47 15.51 15.07 19.99
N THR A 48 14.53 14.23 20.34
CA THR A 48 14.42 12.84 19.82
C THR A 48 14.31 12.84 18.29
N ALA A 49 13.49 13.73 17.72
CA ALA A 49 13.37 13.87 16.27
C ALA A 49 14.69 14.31 15.61
N GLY A 50 15.49 15.14 16.27
CA GLY A 50 16.81 15.58 15.78
C GLY A 50 17.84 14.45 15.71
N GLU A 51 17.90 13.62 16.73
CA GLU A 51 18.79 12.44 16.74
C GLU A 51 18.40 11.44 15.65
N ILE A 52 17.10 11.20 15.47
CA ILE A 52 16.60 10.33 14.39
C ILE A 52 16.93 10.93 13.01
N ALA A 53 16.71 12.24 12.81
CA ALA A 53 17.00 12.91 11.57
C ALA A 53 18.49 12.80 11.20
N ASN A 54 19.38 13.02 12.16
CA ASN A 54 20.81 12.90 11.93
C ASN A 54 21.24 11.47 11.59
N ALA A 55 20.78 10.48 12.34
CA ALA A 55 21.05 9.07 12.05
C ALA A 55 20.49 8.63 10.68
N MET A 56 19.30 9.08 10.33
CA MET A 56 18.66 8.82 9.03
C MET A 56 19.44 9.45 7.87
N LYS A 57 19.89 10.70 8.03
CA LYS A 57 20.73 11.40 7.05
C LYS A 57 22.07 10.69 6.86
N ASP A 58 22.79 10.36 7.94
CA ASP A 58 24.08 9.69 7.86
C ASP A 58 23.96 8.33 7.15
N TRP A 59 22.94 7.57 7.47
CA TRP A 59 22.64 6.33 6.76
C TRP A 59 22.30 6.56 5.28
N ALA A 60 21.52 7.58 4.97
CA ALA A 60 21.16 7.91 3.59
C ALA A 60 22.38 8.32 2.75
N LEU A 61 23.30 9.11 3.33
CA LEU A 61 24.58 9.47 2.69
C LEU A 61 25.44 8.23 2.40
N GLU A 62 25.52 7.27 3.34
CA GLU A 62 26.20 5.99 3.12
C GLU A 62 25.58 5.16 1.98
N LYS A 63 24.26 5.35 1.74
CA LYS A 63 23.52 4.74 0.61
C LYS A 63 23.62 5.57 -0.68
N GLY A 64 24.38 6.65 -0.71
CA GLY A 64 24.61 7.49 -1.87
C GLY A 64 23.56 8.58 -2.09
N ALA A 65 22.65 8.80 -1.15
CA ALA A 65 21.65 9.86 -1.26
C ALA A 65 22.29 11.23 -1.05
N THR A 66 21.94 12.20 -1.90
CA THR A 66 22.35 13.61 -1.79
C THR A 66 21.17 14.53 -1.49
N HIS A 67 19.97 14.02 -1.68
CA HIS A 67 18.71 14.73 -1.51
C HIS A 67 17.76 13.93 -0.62
N TYR A 68 16.74 14.60 -0.11
CA TYR A 68 15.60 13.98 0.55
C TYR A 68 14.30 14.53 -0.03
N THR A 69 13.20 13.79 0.16
CA THR A 69 11.86 14.22 -0.22
C THR A 69 10.84 13.80 0.84
N HIS A 70 9.89 14.69 1.10
CA HIS A 70 8.67 14.32 1.81
C HIS A 70 7.71 13.66 0.82
N TRP A 71 7.61 12.35 0.94
CA TRP A 71 6.84 11.50 0.07
C TRP A 71 5.45 11.25 0.63
N PHE A 72 4.43 11.61 -0.12
CA PHE A 72 3.04 11.43 0.29
C PHE A 72 2.16 11.01 -0.89
N GLN A 73 0.93 10.58 -0.58
CA GLN A 73 -0.05 10.10 -1.54
C GLN A 73 -1.11 11.17 -1.77
N PRO A 74 -1.04 11.95 -2.86
CA PRO A 74 -1.98 13.03 -3.13
C PRO A 74 -3.39 12.50 -3.42
N MET A 75 -4.39 13.37 -3.39
CA MET A 75 -5.77 13.02 -3.72
C MET A 75 -5.91 12.53 -5.18
N THR A 76 -5.03 13.01 -6.07
CA THR A 76 -4.96 12.59 -7.48
C THR A 76 -3.55 12.11 -7.81
N GLY A 77 -3.45 11.16 -8.74
CA GLY A 77 -2.15 10.57 -9.11
C GLY A 77 -1.65 9.52 -8.10
N PHE A 78 -0.39 9.13 -8.23
CA PHE A 78 0.21 8.06 -7.43
C PHE A 78 0.88 8.62 -6.17
N THR A 79 1.97 9.36 -6.36
CA THR A 79 2.77 9.94 -5.28
C THR A 79 3.14 11.39 -5.59
N ALA A 80 3.42 12.17 -4.55
CA ALA A 80 3.93 13.52 -4.67
C ALA A 80 5.27 13.63 -3.95
N GLU A 81 6.19 14.39 -4.54
CA GLU A 81 7.57 14.55 -4.12
C GLU A 81 8.02 15.98 -4.34
N LYS A 82 8.84 16.49 -3.41
CA LYS A 82 9.60 17.72 -3.57
C LYS A 82 11.00 17.47 -3.05
N HIS A 83 11.97 17.37 -3.93
CA HIS A 83 13.36 17.05 -3.58
C HIS A 83 14.09 18.27 -3.08
N ASP A 84 14.61 18.18 -1.86
CA ASP A 84 15.51 19.16 -1.27
C ASP A 84 16.89 18.52 -1.05
N SER A 85 17.97 19.25 -1.29
CA SER A 85 19.32 18.79 -0.98
C SER A 85 19.57 18.87 0.52
N PHE A 86 20.43 17.96 1.05
CA PHE A 86 20.92 18.08 2.42
C PHE A 86 21.85 19.28 2.65
N ILE A 87 22.19 20.05 1.63
CA ILE A 87 23.16 21.15 1.72
C ILE A 87 22.59 22.28 2.59
N THR A 88 23.37 22.67 3.61
CA THR A 88 23.18 23.90 4.37
C THR A 88 24.50 24.65 4.53
N ARG A 89 24.47 25.95 4.87
CA ARG A 89 25.68 26.73 5.08
C ARG A 89 26.32 26.37 6.42
N ASP A 90 27.65 26.27 6.46
CA ASP A 90 28.43 26.01 7.68
C ASP A 90 28.61 27.26 8.56
N GLY A 91 28.00 28.39 8.20
CA GLY A 91 28.16 29.68 8.87
C GLY A 91 29.39 30.44 8.43
N LYS A 92 30.17 29.92 7.46
CA LYS A 92 31.34 30.53 6.80
C LYS A 92 31.13 30.47 5.29
N ASP A 93 32.20 30.22 4.53
CA ASP A 93 32.15 30.10 3.08
C ASP A 93 31.91 28.65 2.57
N GLY A 94 31.69 27.69 3.49
CA GLY A 94 31.51 26.30 3.19
C GLY A 94 30.05 25.84 3.31
N VAL A 95 29.88 24.55 3.05
CA VAL A 95 28.57 23.84 3.20
C VAL A 95 28.74 22.56 4.01
N VAL A 96 27.70 22.17 4.70
CA VAL A 96 27.58 20.89 5.40
C VAL A 96 26.32 20.17 4.94
N MET A 97 26.26 18.88 5.19
CA MET A 97 25.08 18.08 4.93
C MET A 97 24.28 17.91 6.24
N GLU A 98 23.04 18.38 6.24
CA GLU A 98 22.18 18.41 7.42
C GLU A 98 20.76 17.97 7.06
N LEU A 99 20.10 17.31 8.01
CA LEU A 99 18.66 17.11 8.07
C LEU A 99 18.24 17.46 9.49
N SER A 100 17.59 18.60 9.68
CA SER A 100 17.18 19.05 11.01
C SER A 100 15.92 18.34 11.49
N ALA A 101 15.68 18.37 12.82
CA ALA A 101 14.43 17.90 13.40
C ALA A 101 13.19 18.55 12.76
N LYS A 102 13.28 19.82 12.39
CA LYS A 102 12.20 20.55 11.71
C LYS A 102 11.96 19.98 10.33
N GLU A 103 13.00 19.78 9.56
CA GLU A 103 12.91 19.26 8.19
C GLU A 103 12.43 17.82 8.14
N LEU A 104 12.82 16.95 9.12
CA LEU A 104 12.25 15.62 9.25
C LEU A 104 10.75 15.70 9.57
N SER A 105 10.39 16.46 10.61
CA SER A 105 9.06 16.41 11.21
C SER A 105 8.00 17.12 10.37
N LYS A 106 8.37 18.19 9.64
CA LYS A 106 7.42 19.03 8.92
C LYS A 106 8.08 19.67 7.71
N GLY A 107 7.49 19.49 6.55
CA GLY A 107 7.85 20.19 5.31
C GLY A 107 6.75 21.14 4.86
N GLU A 108 7.16 22.16 4.09
CA GLU A 108 6.25 23.02 3.36
C GLU A 108 6.33 22.60 1.88
N ALA A 109 5.35 21.83 1.44
CA ALA A 109 5.20 21.52 0.03
C ALA A 109 4.61 22.73 -0.66
N ASP A 110 5.43 23.70 -1.04
CA ASP A 110 5.13 25.00 -1.64
C ASP A 110 3.93 25.01 -2.62
N ALA A 111 2.75 24.71 -2.09
CA ALA A 111 1.50 24.72 -2.82
C ALA A 111 0.90 26.13 -2.76
N SER A 112 1.56 27.08 -3.40
CA SER A 112 1.05 28.45 -3.59
C SER A 112 -0.24 28.51 -4.42
N SER A 113 -0.67 27.38 -4.94
CA SER A 113 -1.83 27.23 -5.83
C SER A 113 -3.05 26.62 -5.15
N PHE A 114 -3.13 26.57 -3.82
CA PHE A 114 -4.42 26.29 -3.20
C PHE A 114 -5.42 27.34 -3.67
N PRO A 115 -6.56 26.93 -4.26
CA PRO A 115 -7.62 27.86 -4.64
C PRO A 115 -8.28 28.38 -3.36
N SER A 116 -7.57 29.21 -2.62
CA SER A 116 -8.09 29.95 -1.49
C SER A 116 -8.42 31.34 -1.97
N GLY A 117 -9.67 31.57 -2.34
CA GLY A 117 -10.15 32.94 -2.58
C GLY A 117 -9.96 33.79 -1.33
N GLY A 118 -9.50 35.02 -1.49
CA GLY A 118 -9.40 36.03 -0.44
C GLY A 118 -7.98 36.31 0.03
N LEU A 119 -7.87 37.40 0.80
CA LEU A 119 -6.62 37.82 1.45
C LEU A 119 -6.32 36.88 2.63
N ARG A 120 -5.20 36.16 2.53
CA ARG A 120 -4.70 35.30 3.61
C ARG A 120 -3.21 35.54 3.82
N ALA A 121 -2.74 35.25 5.03
CA ALA A 121 -1.31 35.13 5.25
C ALA A 121 -0.76 33.95 4.43
N THR A 122 0.46 34.09 3.89
CA THR A 122 1.06 33.09 3.01
C THR A 122 1.13 31.69 3.64
N PHE A 123 1.38 31.61 4.95
CA PHE A 123 1.46 30.34 5.67
C PHE A 123 0.09 29.63 5.78
N GLU A 124 -1.02 30.35 5.81
CA GLU A 124 -2.37 29.78 5.82
C GLU A 124 -2.79 29.19 4.48
N ALA A 125 -2.20 29.70 3.40
CA ALA A 125 -2.48 29.26 2.04
C ALA A 125 -1.63 28.04 1.59
N ARG A 126 -0.73 27.55 2.45
CA ARG A 126 0.17 26.44 2.14
C ARG A 126 -0.34 25.11 2.67
N GLY A 127 0.04 24.03 1.98
CA GLY A 127 -0.03 22.68 2.51
C GLY A 127 1.25 22.31 3.26
N TYR A 128 1.11 21.42 4.20
CA TYR A 128 2.18 20.96 5.07
C TYR A 128 2.26 19.45 5.07
N THR A 129 3.48 18.94 4.95
CA THR A 129 3.77 17.54 5.19
C THR A 129 4.12 17.33 6.67
N ALA A 130 3.70 16.21 7.23
CA ALA A 130 4.14 15.80 8.55
C ALA A 130 4.64 14.35 8.48
N TRP A 131 5.80 14.09 9.08
CA TRP A 131 6.39 12.76 9.10
C TRP A 131 5.44 11.73 9.71
N ASP A 132 5.33 10.59 9.04
CA ASP A 132 4.66 9.40 9.56
C ASP A 132 5.70 8.41 10.07
N PRO A 133 5.95 8.34 11.39
CA PRO A 133 6.95 7.44 11.95
C PRO A 133 6.54 5.96 11.94
N THR A 134 5.30 5.65 11.53
CA THR A 134 4.79 4.28 11.40
C THR A 134 5.11 3.64 10.05
N SER A 135 5.66 4.42 9.11
CA SER A 135 6.17 3.95 7.82
C SER A 135 7.65 4.29 7.71
N TYR A 136 8.46 3.32 7.32
CA TYR A 136 9.92 3.50 7.29
C TYR A 136 10.37 4.30 6.08
N ALA A 137 11.34 5.21 6.31
CA ALA A 137 12.03 5.92 5.25
C ALA A 137 12.91 4.95 4.44
N PHE A 138 13.16 5.29 3.19
CA PHE A 138 13.95 4.46 2.27
C PHE A 138 14.74 5.31 1.30
N VAL A 139 15.81 4.76 0.74
CA VAL A 139 16.60 5.39 -0.31
C VAL A 139 16.29 4.74 -1.66
N LYS A 140 15.94 5.57 -2.63
CA LYS A 140 15.68 5.21 -4.03
C LYS A 140 16.20 6.34 -4.92
N ASP A 141 16.82 6.01 -6.04
CA ASP A 141 17.30 7.00 -7.03
C ASP A 141 18.14 8.12 -6.36
N GLU A 142 19.10 7.74 -5.50
CA GLU A 142 20.03 8.67 -4.79
C GLU A 142 19.30 9.73 -3.92
N THR A 143 18.08 9.44 -3.50
CA THR A 143 17.23 10.32 -2.70
C THR A 143 16.65 9.55 -1.49
N LEU A 144 16.65 10.18 -0.32
CA LEU A 144 15.96 9.71 0.87
C LEU A 144 14.47 10.06 0.78
N TYR A 145 13.62 9.07 0.78
CA TYR A 145 12.15 9.21 0.81
C TYR A 145 11.66 9.09 2.24
N ILE A 146 11.03 10.14 2.74
CA ILE A 146 10.46 10.21 4.08
C ILE A 146 8.94 10.14 3.96
N PRO A 147 8.30 9.04 4.40
CA PRO A 147 6.85 8.92 4.35
C PRO A 147 6.17 9.97 5.22
N THR A 148 5.21 10.68 4.64
CA THR A 148 4.51 11.79 5.30
C THR A 148 3.01 11.75 5.02
N ILE A 149 2.26 12.46 5.85
CA ILE A 149 0.91 12.92 5.54
C ILE A 149 0.97 14.33 4.96
N PHE A 150 -0.10 14.75 4.28
CA PHE A 150 -0.23 16.11 3.74
C PHE A 150 -1.54 16.76 4.21
N CYS A 151 -1.42 17.92 4.85
CA CYS A 151 -2.55 18.63 5.43
C CYS A 151 -2.43 20.16 5.26
N SER A 152 -3.56 20.85 5.41
CA SER A 152 -3.58 22.31 5.45
C SER A 152 -3.01 22.85 6.78
N TYR A 153 -2.79 24.15 6.84
CA TYR A 153 -2.39 24.82 8.07
C TYR A 153 -3.35 24.55 9.24
N SER A 154 -4.66 24.48 8.98
CA SER A 154 -5.70 24.16 9.95
C SER A 154 -5.90 22.66 10.20
N GLY A 155 -5.06 21.78 9.63
CA GLY A 155 -5.10 20.34 9.83
C GLY A 155 -6.15 19.60 8.98
N GLN A 156 -6.71 20.23 7.95
CA GLN A 156 -7.59 19.57 7.00
C GLN A 156 -6.78 18.60 6.14
N THR A 157 -7.34 17.43 5.89
CA THR A 157 -6.74 16.38 5.06
C THR A 157 -6.63 16.81 3.60
N LEU A 158 -5.45 16.67 3.03
CA LEU A 158 -5.15 16.96 1.61
C LEU A 158 -4.53 15.77 0.88
N ASP A 159 -4.51 14.59 1.50
CA ASP A 159 -3.98 13.35 0.98
C ASP A 159 -4.91 12.15 1.22
N LYS A 160 -4.50 10.99 0.75
CA LYS A 160 -5.21 9.71 0.96
C LYS A 160 -4.81 9.01 2.25
N LYS A 161 -3.60 9.28 2.77
CA LYS A 161 -3.00 8.57 3.91
C LYS A 161 -3.60 9.03 5.25
N THR A 162 -3.84 10.32 5.43
CA THR A 162 -4.39 10.84 6.68
C THR A 162 -5.73 10.21 7.08
N PRO A 163 -6.72 10.03 6.16
CA PRO A 163 -7.96 9.32 6.49
C PRO A 163 -7.70 7.87 6.89
N LEU A 164 -6.80 7.17 6.20
CA LEU A 164 -6.43 5.80 6.54
C LEU A 164 -5.88 5.70 7.97
N LEU A 165 -4.89 6.50 8.33
CA LEU A 165 -4.30 6.50 9.67
C LEU A 165 -5.31 6.83 10.77
N ARG A 166 -6.21 7.79 10.50
CA ARG A 166 -7.30 8.13 11.42
C ARG A 166 -8.27 6.97 11.61
N SER A 167 -8.66 6.30 10.53
CA SER A 167 -9.56 5.13 10.60
C SER A 167 -8.92 3.95 11.33
N MET A 168 -7.63 3.68 11.09
CA MET A 168 -6.88 2.64 11.80
C MET A 168 -6.88 2.89 13.32
N ARG A 169 -6.66 4.14 13.75
CA ARG A 169 -6.68 4.51 15.17
C ARG A 169 -8.05 4.31 15.82
N VAL A 170 -9.13 4.66 15.13
CA VAL A 170 -10.49 4.45 15.63
C VAL A 170 -10.81 2.96 15.71
N LEU A 171 -10.43 2.21 14.66
CA LEU A 171 -10.61 0.77 14.61
C LEU A 171 -9.88 0.05 15.75
N ASP A 172 -8.61 0.40 15.99
CA ASP A 172 -7.80 -0.12 17.10
C ASP A 172 -8.54 0.04 18.43
N LYS A 173 -8.92 1.26 18.76
CA LYS A 173 -9.63 1.60 19.99
C LYS A 173 -10.89 0.77 20.19
N GLU A 174 -11.73 0.66 19.15
CA GLU A 174 -13.00 -0.06 19.26
C GLU A 174 -12.80 -1.58 19.28
N CYS A 175 -11.85 -2.12 18.53
CA CYS A 175 -11.50 -3.53 18.58
C CYS A 175 -10.99 -3.94 19.99
N ILE A 176 -10.09 -3.15 20.57
CA ILE A 176 -9.60 -3.40 21.94
C ILE A 176 -10.75 -3.35 22.95
N ARG A 177 -11.67 -2.39 22.83
CA ARG A 177 -12.85 -2.34 23.68
C ARG A 177 -13.68 -3.63 23.61
N ILE A 178 -13.89 -4.18 22.41
CA ILE A 178 -14.60 -5.43 22.21
C ILE A 178 -13.82 -6.62 22.78
N LEU A 179 -12.51 -6.69 22.53
CA LEU A 179 -11.66 -7.77 23.02
C LEU A 179 -11.68 -7.85 24.56
N ARG A 180 -11.70 -6.70 25.26
CA ARG A 180 -11.85 -6.66 26.72
C ARG A 180 -13.16 -7.30 27.20
N LEU A 181 -14.27 -7.19 26.46
CA LEU A 181 -15.52 -7.85 26.78
C LEU A 181 -15.47 -9.39 26.63
N PHE A 182 -14.58 -9.89 25.77
CA PHE A 182 -14.29 -11.31 25.62
C PHE A 182 -13.19 -11.81 26.57
N GLY A 183 -12.70 -10.95 27.48
CA GLY A 183 -11.70 -11.33 28.49
C GLY A 183 -10.25 -11.30 28.02
N ASN A 184 -9.98 -10.83 26.78
CA ASN A 184 -8.61 -10.62 26.33
C ASN A 184 -8.03 -9.37 26.99
N THR A 185 -7.08 -9.56 27.92
CA THR A 185 -6.39 -8.48 28.65
C THR A 185 -4.96 -8.25 28.16
N GLU A 186 -4.44 -9.10 27.29
CA GLU A 186 -3.05 -9.09 26.82
C GLU A 186 -2.88 -8.14 25.64
N ALA A 187 -3.72 -8.25 24.62
CA ALA A 187 -3.64 -7.40 23.44
C ALA A 187 -3.77 -5.91 23.80
N GLN A 188 -2.88 -5.07 23.31
CA GLN A 188 -2.90 -3.62 23.49
C GLN A 188 -3.32 -2.90 22.22
N HIS A 189 -3.09 -3.50 21.07
CA HIS A 189 -3.39 -2.95 19.76
C HIS A 189 -4.03 -3.96 18.81
N VAL A 190 -4.88 -3.46 17.92
CA VAL A 190 -5.42 -4.20 16.78
C VAL A 190 -5.13 -3.40 15.51
N THR A 191 -4.48 -4.06 14.56
CA THR A 191 -4.07 -3.43 13.31
C THR A 191 -4.72 -4.15 12.12
N PRO A 192 -5.33 -3.42 11.17
CA PRO A 192 -5.78 -4.02 9.91
C PRO A 192 -4.54 -4.44 9.10
N GLN A 193 -4.58 -5.67 8.62
CA GLN A 193 -3.56 -6.27 7.76
C GLN A 193 -4.11 -6.36 6.34
N VAL A 194 -3.29 -6.00 5.35
CA VAL A 194 -3.68 -6.02 3.93
C VAL A 194 -2.58 -6.67 3.09
N GLY A 195 -2.98 -7.60 2.22
CA GLY A 195 -2.17 -8.17 1.14
C GLY A 195 -2.75 -7.73 -0.19
N PRO A 196 -2.28 -6.62 -0.79
CA PRO A 196 -2.78 -6.15 -2.06
C PRO A 196 -2.18 -6.96 -3.20
N GLU A 197 -3.02 -7.47 -4.09
CA GLU A 197 -2.64 -8.09 -5.34
C GLU A 197 -2.65 -7.03 -6.43
N GLN A 198 -1.59 -6.94 -7.23
CA GLN A 198 -1.51 -5.99 -8.33
C GLN A 198 -1.43 -6.71 -9.66
N GLU A 199 -2.51 -6.69 -10.39
CA GLU A 199 -2.53 -7.11 -11.79
C GLU A 199 -2.06 -5.99 -12.72
N TYR A 200 -1.44 -6.36 -13.82
CA TYR A 200 -0.89 -5.41 -14.80
C TYR A 200 -0.71 -6.06 -16.16
N PHE A 201 -0.62 -5.23 -17.22
CA PHE A 201 -0.30 -5.70 -18.56
C PHE A 201 1.10 -5.26 -18.97
N LEU A 202 1.81 -6.14 -19.66
CA LEU A 202 3.11 -5.84 -20.28
C LEU A 202 2.98 -5.90 -21.81
N ILE A 203 3.34 -4.79 -22.46
CA ILE A 203 3.35 -4.71 -23.91
C ILE A 203 4.73 -4.28 -24.42
N ASP A 204 5.04 -4.65 -25.67
CA ASP A 204 6.28 -4.24 -26.31
C ASP A 204 6.31 -2.71 -26.50
N GLU A 205 7.41 -2.08 -26.09
CA GLU A 205 7.57 -0.62 -26.15
C GLU A 205 7.46 -0.08 -27.60
N LYS A 206 7.97 -0.83 -28.60
CA LYS A 206 7.92 -0.40 -30.00
C LYS A 206 6.48 -0.34 -30.51
N VAL A 207 5.65 -1.29 -30.08
CA VAL A 207 4.21 -1.32 -30.43
C VAL A 207 3.47 -0.20 -29.69
N TYR A 208 3.76 -0.02 -28.39
CA TYR A 208 3.18 1.07 -27.59
C TYR A 208 3.43 2.45 -28.20
N ARG A 209 4.65 2.69 -28.65
CA ARG A 209 5.03 3.99 -29.26
C ARG A 209 4.23 4.36 -30.51
N GLN A 210 3.61 3.36 -31.18
CA GLN A 210 2.78 3.55 -32.37
C GLN A 210 1.29 3.77 -32.05
N ARG A 211 0.90 3.68 -30.77
CA ARG A 211 -0.48 3.73 -30.32
C ARG A 211 -0.76 4.99 -29.49
N GLU A 212 -1.31 6.01 -30.11
CA GLU A 212 -1.67 7.27 -29.43
C GLU A 212 -2.75 7.07 -28.35
N ASP A 213 -3.71 6.17 -28.58
CA ASP A 213 -4.74 5.85 -27.59
C ASP A 213 -4.17 5.26 -26.31
N LEU A 214 -3.19 4.35 -26.39
CA LEU A 214 -2.52 3.81 -25.21
C LEU A 214 -1.68 4.87 -24.48
N LYS A 215 -1.01 5.78 -25.23
CA LYS A 215 -0.21 6.86 -24.62
C LYS A 215 -1.07 7.90 -23.92
N LEU A 216 -2.17 8.29 -24.52
CA LEU A 216 -3.01 9.39 -24.03
C LEU A 216 -4.08 8.93 -23.04
N CYS A 217 -4.64 7.73 -23.23
CA CYS A 217 -5.76 7.23 -22.43
C CYS A 217 -5.41 6.01 -21.56
N GLY A 218 -4.22 5.42 -21.71
CA GLY A 218 -3.83 4.19 -21.00
C GLY A 218 -4.58 2.94 -21.48
N ARG A 219 -5.48 3.06 -22.47
CA ARG A 219 -6.29 1.98 -23.03
C ARG A 219 -6.50 2.13 -24.52
N THR A 220 -6.84 1.04 -25.18
CA THR A 220 -7.21 1.06 -26.61
C THR A 220 -8.60 1.67 -26.79
N LEU A 221 -8.76 2.56 -27.78
CA LEU A 221 -10.02 3.15 -28.17
C LEU A 221 -10.59 2.51 -29.45
N PHE A 222 -9.71 2.00 -30.30
CA PHE A 222 -10.04 1.40 -31.61
C PHE A 222 -9.02 0.31 -31.96
N GLY A 223 -9.32 -0.47 -32.96
CA GLY A 223 -8.48 -1.54 -33.50
C GLY A 223 -9.21 -2.88 -33.60
N ALA A 224 -8.61 -3.81 -34.31
CA ALA A 224 -9.11 -5.18 -34.42
C ALA A 224 -8.80 -5.97 -33.12
N ARG A 225 -9.65 -6.93 -32.81
CA ARG A 225 -9.39 -7.90 -31.76
C ARG A 225 -8.18 -8.77 -32.14
N PRO A 226 -7.36 -9.24 -31.16
CA PRO A 226 -6.31 -10.20 -31.45
C PRO A 226 -6.92 -11.49 -31.97
N SER A 227 -6.14 -12.24 -32.75
CA SER A 227 -6.54 -13.55 -33.30
C SER A 227 -6.76 -14.59 -32.21
N LYS A 228 -6.05 -14.46 -31.07
CA LYS A 228 -6.23 -15.25 -29.85
C LYS A 228 -6.71 -14.32 -28.73
N GLY A 229 -7.80 -14.70 -28.05
CA GLY A 229 -8.31 -14.06 -26.86
C GLY A 229 -7.84 -14.77 -25.58
N GLN A 230 -8.77 -15.09 -24.71
CA GLN A 230 -8.52 -15.79 -23.46
C GLN A 230 -9.31 -17.12 -23.40
N GLU A 231 -9.33 -17.84 -24.53
CA GLU A 231 -10.04 -19.10 -24.66
C GLU A 231 -9.51 -20.12 -23.65
N LEU A 232 -10.43 -20.75 -22.90
CA LEU A 232 -10.12 -21.75 -21.87
C LEU A 232 -9.20 -21.25 -20.75
N ASP A 233 -8.99 -19.94 -20.65
CA ASP A 233 -8.09 -19.32 -19.65
C ASP A 233 -6.65 -19.87 -19.68
N ASP A 234 -6.23 -20.37 -20.83
CA ASP A 234 -4.97 -21.10 -20.98
C ASP A 234 -3.71 -20.23 -20.75
N HIS A 235 -3.83 -18.91 -20.90
CA HIS A 235 -2.72 -18.00 -20.60
C HIS A 235 -2.34 -18.04 -19.10
N TYR A 236 -3.31 -18.16 -18.21
CA TYR A 236 -3.09 -18.27 -16.77
C TYR A 236 -2.16 -19.43 -16.41
N TYR A 237 -2.32 -20.57 -17.07
CA TYR A 237 -1.52 -21.78 -16.87
C TYR A 237 -0.28 -21.84 -17.78
N GLY A 238 -0.07 -20.84 -18.62
CA GLY A 238 1.01 -20.82 -19.60
C GLY A 238 2.38 -20.57 -18.96
N ALA A 239 3.44 -21.01 -19.63
CA ALA A 239 4.80 -20.71 -19.22
C ALA A 239 5.10 -19.20 -19.34
N ILE A 240 5.77 -18.65 -18.34
CA ILE A 240 6.22 -17.25 -18.37
C ILE A 240 7.30 -17.10 -19.46
N LYS A 241 7.11 -16.16 -20.38
CA LYS A 241 8.04 -15.89 -21.46
C LYS A 241 9.39 -15.42 -20.93
N PRO A 242 10.55 -15.79 -21.51
CA PRO A 242 11.87 -15.45 -20.98
C PRO A 242 12.10 -13.97 -20.72
N ARG A 243 11.59 -13.07 -21.57
CA ARG A 243 11.71 -11.62 -21.40
C ARG A 243 10.89 -11.13 -20.19
N VAL A 244 9.70 -11.68 -19.99
CA VAL A 244 8.84 -11.39 -18.85
C VAL A 244 9.46 -11.94 -17.56
N ALA A 245 9.98 -13.16 -17.56
CA ALA A 245 10.69 -13.73 -16.42
C ALA A 245 11.96 -12.95 -16.04
N ALA A 246 12.63 -12.31 -17.00
CA ALA A 246 13.77 -11.44 -16.72
C ALA A 246 13.32 -10.14 -16.05
N PHE A 247 12.22 -9.56 -16.53
CA PHE A 247 11.57 -8.41 -15.93
C PHE A 247 11.12 -8.70 -14.48
N MET A 248 10.40 -9.80 -14.26
CA MET A 248 9.90 -10.20 -12.94
C MET A 248 11.04 -10.37 -11.92
N ARG A 249 12.13 -11.05 -12.31
CA ARG A 249 13.30 -11.19 -11.42
C ARG A 249 13.94 -9.87 -11.04
N GLU A 250 14.05 -8.90 -11.95
CA GLU A 250 14.61 -7.61 -11.64
C GLU A 250 13.64 -6.80 -10.75
N LEU A 251 12.35 -6.88 -11.03
CA LEU A 251 11.32 -6.26 -10.23
C LEU A 251 11.35 -6.76 -8.78
N ASP A 252 11.41 -8.08 -8.57
CA ASP A 252 11.53 -8.69 -7.24
C ASP A 252 12.74 -8.13 -6.48
N GLN A 253 13.89 -8.06 -7.13
CA GLN A 253 15.11 -7.57 -6.48
C GLN A 253 15.01 -6.11 -6.06
N GLU A 254 14.44 -5.25 -6.91
CA GLU A 254 14.23 -3.83 -6.59
C GLU A 254 13.21 -3.67 -5.45
N LEU A 255 12.14 -4.47 -5.46
CA LEU A 255 11.12 -4.48 -4.41
C LEU A 255 11.68 -4.99 -3.07
N TRP A 256 12.44 -6.08 -3.07
CA TRP A 256 13.06 -6.61 -1.85
C TRP A 256 14.03 -5.62 -1.21
N LYS A 257 14.86 -4.91 -1.99
CA LYS A 257 15.73 -3.84 -1.48
C LYS A 257 14.95 -2.78 -0.70
N LEU A 258 13.74 -2.47 -1.17
CA LEU A 258 12.83 -1.49 -0.55
C LEU A 258 11.90 -2.10 0.51
N GLY A 259 12.14 -3.35 0.93
CA GLY A 259 11.38 -3.99 1.99
C GLY A 259 9.96 -4.40 1.61
N VAL A 260 9.65 -4.49 0.32
CA VAL A 260 8.40 -5.07 -0.16
C VAL A 260 8.55 -6.59 -0.21
N LEU A 261 7.66 -7.31 0.47
CA LEU A 261 7.65 -8.77 0.54
C LEU A 261 7.00 -9.38 -0.71
N ALA A 262 7.46 -8.99 -1.92
CA ALA A 262 7.03 -9.61 -3.17
C ALA A 262 7.31 -11.12 -3.12
N LYS A 263 6.29 -11.94 -3.34
CA LYS A 263 6.39 -13.39 -3.17
C LYS A 263 5.92 -14.16 -4.38
N THR A 264 4.82 -13.76 -4.99
CA THR A 264 4.18 -14.52 -6.06
C THR A 264 4.05 -13.65 -7.30
N GLU A 265 4.50 -14.17 -8.43
CA GLU A 265 4.31 -13.61 -9.75
C GLU A 265 3.87 -14.70 -10.71
N HIS A 266 2.85 -14.46 -11.50
CA HIS A 266 2.33 -15.40 -12.49
C HIS A 266 1.64 -14.68 -13.65
N ASN A 267 1.26 -15.45 -14.67
CA ASN A 267 0.40 -14.98 -15.74
C ASN A 267 -1.04 -14.89 -15.24
N GLU A 268 -1.75 -13.88 -15.72
CA GLU A 268 -3.19 -13.72 -15.56
C GLU A 268 -3.96 -14.23 -16.80
N VAL A 269 -5.30 -14.19 -16.72
CA VAL A 269 -6.19 -14.81 -17.73
C VAL A 269 -6.08 -14.12 -19.08
N ALA A 270 -5.99 -12.77 -19.11
CA ALA A 270 -5.89 -12.06 -20.37
C ALA A 270 -4.48 -12.15 -21.00
N PRO A 271 -4.37 -12.19 -22.33
CA PRO A 271 -3.10 -12.15 -23.00
C PRO A 271 -2.22 -10.98 -22.57
N ALA A 272 -0.96 -11.24 -22.24
CA ALA A 272 0.02 -10.26 -21.74
C ALA A 272 -0.33 -9.64 -20.37
N GLN A 273 -1.24 -10.23 -19.63
CA GLN A 273 -1.57 -9.87 -18.25
C GLN A 273 -0.79 -10.73 -17.27
N HIS A 274 -0.36 -10.11 -16.18
CA HIS A 274 0.42 -10.73 -15.11
C HIS A 274 -0.02 -10.15 -13.78
N GLU A 275 0.35 -10.82 -12.70
CA GLU A 275 0.07 -10.39 -11.33
C GLU A 275 1.32 -10.45 -10.46
N ILE A 276 1.40 -9.55 -9.48
CA ILE A 276 2.33 -9.62 -8.36
C ILE A 276 1.55 -9.56 -7.06
N ALA A 277 1.81 -10.52 -6.18
CA ALA A 277 1.17 -10.63 -4.87
C ALA A 277 2.23 -10.63 -3.76
N PRO A 278 2.33 -9.55 -2.97
CA PRO A 278 3.19 -9.49 -1.80
C PRO A 278 2.55 -10.21 -0.60
N ILE A 279 3.38 -10.60 0.36
CA ILE A 279 2.89 -10.99 1.68
C ILE A 279 2.27 -9.76 2.35
N TYR A 280 1.18 -9.97 3.09
CA TYR A 280 0.46 -8.91 3.78
C TYR A 280 1.33 -8.17 4.82
N SER A 281 0.98 -6.94 5.07
CA SER A 281 1.50 -6.10 6.16
C SER A 281 0.38 -5.23 6.73
N ASP A 282 0.69 -4.42 7.74
CA ASP A 282 -0.28 -3.42 8.20
C ASP A 282 -0.76 -2.54 7.03
N ALA A 283 -2.00 -2.07 7.11
CA ALA A 283 -2.65 -1.38 5.99
C ALA A 283 -1.90 -0.12 5.55
N ASN A 284 -1.26 0.61 6.48
CA ASN A 284 -0.46 1.79 6.14
C ASN A 284 0.76 1.42 5.30
N SER A 285 1.57 0.49 5.79
CA SER A 285 2.75 0.00 5.06
C SER A 285 2.37 -0.67 3.74
N ALA A 286 1.25 -1.42 3.70
CA ALA A 286 0.77 -2.07 2.48
C ALA A 286 0.42 -1.05 1.40
N CYS A 287 -0.26 0.04 1.76
CA CYS A 287 -0.58 1.13 0.82
C CYS A 287 0.68 1.81 0.28
N ASP A 288 1.63 2.17 1.15
CA ASP A 288 2.90 2.78 0.72
C ASP A 288 3.68 1.84 -0.20
N LYS A 289 3.82 0.57 0.17
CA LYS A 289 4.51 -0.45 -0.63
C LYS A 289 3.84 -0.70 -1.98
N ASN A 290 2.51 -0.63 -2.06
CA ASN A 290 1.81 -0.76 -3.33
C ASN A 290 2.08 0.43 -4.27
N GLN A 291 2.18 1.66 -3.74
CA GLN A 291 2.58 2.82 -4.54
C GLN A 291 3.99 2.63 -5.13
N LEU A 292 4.94 2.16 -4.31
CA LEU A 292 6.29 1.81 -4.79
C LEU A 292 6.26 0.70 -5.84
N THR A 293 5.46 -0.33 -5.64
CA THR A 293 5.29 -1.43 -6.59
C THR A 293 4.82 -0.93 -7.95
N MET A 294 3.79 -0.07 -7.96
CA MET A 294 3.26 0.51 -9.21
C MET A 294 4.30 1.39 -9.94
N GLU A 295 5.13 2.12 -9.21
CA GLU A 295 6.21 2.90 -9.79
C GLU A 295 7.29 2.00 -10.40
N LEU A 296 7.76 1.00 -9.61
CA LEU A 296 8.80 0.08 -10.05
C LEU A 296 8.38 -0.81 -11.21
N LEU A 297 7.12 -1.25 -11.26
CA LEU A 297 6.56 -1.96 -12.41
C LEU A 297 6.81 -1.20 -13.72
N LYS A 298 6.57 0.12 -13.73
CA LYS A 298 6.81 0.96 -14.91
C LYS A 298 8.30 1.15 -15.21
N LYS A 299 9.10 1.44 -14.19
CA LYS A 299 10.54 1.70 -14.34
C LYS A 299 11.29 0.47 -14.81
N VAL A 300 11.04 -0.68 -14.20
CA VAL A 300 11.70 -1.93 -14.57
C VAL A 300 11.23 -2.41 -15.94
N ALA A 301 9.93 -2.29 -16.27
CA ALA A 301 9.43 -2.63 -17.60
C ALA A 301 10.20 -1.88 -18.71
N ALA A 302 10.44 -0.58 -18.51
CA ALA A 302 11.19 0.24 -19.47
C ALA A 302 12.61 -0.27 -19.70
N ARG A 303 13.30 -0.76 -18.65
CA ARG A 303 14.65 -1.35 -18.77
C ARG A 303 14.66 -2.62 -19.65
N HIS A 304 13.53 -3.31 -19.74
CA HIS A 304 13.34 -4.51 -20.56
C HIS A 304 12.71 -4.22 -21.94
N GLY A 305 12.57 -2.95 -22.33
CA GLY A 305 11.90 -2.53 -23.57
C GLY A 305 10.41 -2.94 -23.59
N LEU A 306 9.80 -2.94 -22.40
CA LEU A 306 8.40 -3.20 -22.15
C LEU A 306 7.74 -1.94 -21.61
N VAL A 307 6.42 -1.85 -21.74
CA VAL A 307 5.60 -0.85 -21.06
C VAL A 307 4.59 -1.57 -20.18
N CYS A 308 4.58 -1.21 -18.91
CA CYS A 308 3.60 -1.68 -17.94
C CYS A 308 2.37 -0.78 -17.97
N LEU A 309 1.22 -1.36 -18.30
CA LEU A 309 -0.08 -0.68 -18.25
C LEU A 309 -0.75 -1.01 -16.92
N LEU A 310 -1.05 0.04 -16.15
CA LEU A 310 -1.76 -0.05 -14.88
C LEU A 310 -3.22 0.45 -14.98
N HIS A 311 -3.68 0.75 -16.21
CA HIS A 311 -5.10 1.02 -16.44
C HIS A 311 -5.89 -0.26 -16.17
N GLU A 312 -7.02 -0.16 -15.51
CA GLU A 312 -7.83 -1.31 -15.07
C GLU A 312 -8.42 -2.11 -16.25
N LYS A 313 -8.66 -1.44 -17.37
CA LYS A 313 -9.20 -2.08 -18.59
C LYS A 313 -8.49 -1.55 -19.84
N PRO A 314 -7.22 -1.92 -20.08
CA PRO A 314 -6.49 -1.40 -21.23
C PRO A 314 -6.98 -1.99 -22.56
N PHE A 315 -7.58 -3.18 -22.54
CA PHE A 315 -8.06 -3.86 -23.74
C PHE A 315 -9.50 -4.32 -23.59
N ALA A 316 -10.35 -3.93 -24.54
CA ALA A 316 -11.74 -4.36 -24.57
C ALA A 316 -11.85 -5.86 -24.98
N GLY A 317 -12.84 -6.56 -24.41
CA GLY A 317 -13.17 -7.94 -24.78
C GLY A 317 -12.32 -9.02 -24.12
N VAL A 318 -11.41 -8.67 -23.22
CA VAL A 318 -10.63 -9.58 -22.36
C VAL A 318 -10.70 -9.10 -20.90
N ASN A 319 -10.17 -9.85 -19.96
CA ASN A 319 -10.12 -9.44 -18.56
C ASN A 319 -9.43 -8.08 -18.39
N GLY A 320 -9.77 -7.39 -17.32
CA GLY A 320 -9.07 -6.20 -16.85
C GLY A 320 -8.22 -6.51 -15.62
N SER A 321 -7.40 -5.54 -15.22
CA SER A 321 -6.55 -5.65 -14.04
C SER A 321 -7.30 -5.27 -12.78
N GLY A 322 -7.31 -6.15 -11.80
CA GLY A 322 -7.79 -5.93 -10.46
C GLY A 322 -6.69 -5.45 -9.52
N LYS A 323 -7.13 -4.98 -8.39
CA LYS A 323 -6.33 -4.76 -7.19
C LYS A 323 -7.11 -5.36 -6.03
N HIS A 324 -6.96 -6.67 -5.84
CA HIS A 324 -7.65 -7.38 -4.77
C HIS A 324 -6.95 -7.11 -3.44
N ASP A 325 -7.69 -6.67 -2.46
CA ASP A 325 -7.17 -6.39 -1.13
C ASP A 325 -7.61 -7.49 -0.17
N ASN A 326 -6.77 -8.51 0.00
CA ASN A 326 -6.96 -9.54 1.02
C ASN A 326 -6.64 -8.91 2.38
N TRP A 327 -7.61 -8.89 3.29
CA TRP A 327 -7.45 -8.17 4.54
C TRP A 327 -7.92 -8.94 5.76
N SER A 328 -7.41 -8.58 6.92
CA SER A 328 -7.80 -9.12 8.21
C SER A 328 -7.54 -8.10 9.33
N LEU A 329 -7.89 -8.46 10.55
CA LEU A 329 -7.57 -7.73 11.76
C LEU A 329 -6.68 -8.59 12.64
N ALA A 330 -5.51 -8.09 13.03
CA ALA A 330 -4.57 -8.80 13.89
C ALA A 330 -4.27 -8.01 15.15
N THR A 331 -4.21 -8.71 16.29
CA THR A 331 -3.70 -8.14 17.54
C THR A 331 -2.18 -8.05 17.49
N ASP A 332 -1.58 -7.20 18.33
CA ASP A 332 -0.15 -7.15 18.58
C ASP A 332 0.40 -8.44 19.19
N THR A 333 -0.45 -9.30 19.76
CA THR A 333 -0.12 -10.66 20.23
C THR A 333 -0.20 -11.73 19.13
N GLY A 334 -0.57 -11.36 17.89
CA GLY A 334 -0.60 -12.24 16.73
C GLY A 334 -1.91 -13.00 16.50
N GLU A 335 -2.98 -12.67 17.24
CA GLU A 335 -4.31 -13.25 17.01
C GLU A 335 -4.98 -12.59 15.81
N ASN A 336 -5.48 -13.43 14.87
CA ASN A 336 -6.31 -12.95 13.75
C ASN A 336 -7.80 -13.03 14.15
N LEU A 337 -8.46 -11.87 14.24
CA LEU A 337 -9.83 -11.74 14.72
C LEU A 337 -10.90 -12.23 13.72
N LEU A 338 -10.53 -12.35 12.44
CA LEU A 338 -11.38 -12.88 11.37
C LEU A 338 -11.10 -14.36 11.06
N LYS A 339 -10.35 -15.04 11.93
CA LYS A 339 -10.11 -16.48 11.81
C LYS A 339 -11.25 -17.27 12.44
N PRO A 340 -12.04 -18.04 11.67
CA PRO A 340 -13.22 -18.74 12.18
C PRO A 340 -12.88 -19.84 13.20
N GLY A 341 -11.65 -20.39 13.16
CA GLY A 341 -11.24 -21.50 13.99
C GLY A 341 -11.81 -22.85 13.51
N ARG A 342 -11.67 -23.88 14.34
CA ARG A 342 -12.17 -25.24 14.01
C ARG A 342 -13.69 -25.40 14.17
N THR A 343 -14.30 -24.57 15.00
CA THR A 343 -15.73 -24.58 15.29
C THR A 343 -16.32 -23.18 15.18
N PRO A 344 -16.51 -22.67 13.94
CA PRO A 344 -16.96 -21.29 13.71
C PRO A 344 -18.27 -20.94 14.42
N SER A 345 -19.22 -21.90 14.53
CA SER A 345 -20.49 -21.72 15.19
C SER A 345 -20.39 -21.46 16.71
N GLN A 346 -19.27 -21.80 17.33
CA GLN A 346 -19.03 -21.61 18.76
C GLN A 346 -18.05 -20.42 19.02
N ASN A 347 -17.49 -19.82 17.97
CA ASN A 347 -16.58 -18.70 18.08
C ASN A 347 -17.34 -17.37 18.08
N ALA A 348 -17.90 -17.00 19.24
CA ALA A 348 -18.70 -15.80 19.38
C ALA A 348 -17.93 -14.51 19.04
N GLN A 349 -16.63 -14.43 19.36
CA GLN A 349 -15.77 -13.29 18.99
C GLN A 349 -15.70 -13.14 17.47
N PHE A 350 -15.34 -14.22 16.76
CA PHE A 350 -15.30 -14.20 15.29
C PHE A 350 -16.67 -13.81 14.70
N LEU A 351 -17.75 -14.41 15.17
CA LEU A 351 -19.11 -14.13 14.67
C LEU A 351 -19.51 -12.66 14.89
N LEU A 352 -19.11 -12.06 16.01
CA LEU A 352 -19.38 -10.64 16.27
C LEU A 352 -18.62 -9.73 15.30
N PHE A 353 -17.31 -9.97 15.07
CA PHE A 353 -16.52 -9.20 14.10
C PHE A 353 -17.05 -9.37 12.68
N LEU A 354 -17.42 -10.59 12.29
CA LEU A 354 -18.04 -10.88 10.99
C LEU A 354 -19.36 -10.12 10.82
N ALA A 355 -20.26 -10.19 11.81
CA ALA A 355 -21.54 -9.50 11.77
C ALA A 355 -21.38 -7.96 11.71
N ALA A 356 -20.43 -7.42 12.47
CA ALA A 356 -20.11 -5.98 12.43
C ALA A 356 -19.60 -5.55 11.05
N PHE A 357 -18.75 -6.36 10.42
CA PHE A 357 -18.27 -6.12 9.06
C PHE A 357 -19.41 -6.15 8.04
N ILE A 358 -20.26 -7.20 8.06
CA ILE A 358 -21.41 -7.32 7.15
C ILE A 358 -22.31 -6.10 7.29
N LYS A 359 -22.64 -5.72 8.52
CA LYS A 359 -23.46 -4.53 8.80
C LYS A 359 -22.82 -3.26 8.26
N GLY A 360 -21.51 -3.06 8.50
CA GLY A 360 -20.78 -1.90 8.00
C GLY A 360 -20.79 -1.80 6.48
N VAL A 361 -20.59 -2.93 5.77
CA VAL A 361 -20.66 -2.97 4.31
C VAL A 361 -22.07 -2.61 3.81
N ASP A 362 -23.12 -3.12 4.45
CA ASP A 362 -24.50 -2.83 4.09
C ASP A 362 -24.85 -1.35 4.32
N GLU A 363 -24.51 -0.79 5.47
CA GLU A 363 -24.83 0.59 5.83
C GLU A 363 -24.00 1.63 5.03
N TYR A 364 -22.76 1.32 4.68
CA TYR A 364 -21.82 2.26 4.04
C TYR A 364 -21.46 1.88 2.59
N GLN A 365 -22.26 1.04 1.94
CA GLN A 365 -21.99 0.58 0.57
C GLN A 365 -21.84 1.72 -0.46
N GLU A 366 -22.56 2.83 -0.27
CA GLU A 366 -22.44 3.99 -1.16
C GLU A 366 -21.04 4.63 -1.09
N MET A 367 -20.46 4.73 0.12
CA MET A 367 -19.09 5.20 0.29
C MET A 367 -18.08 4.25 -0.36
N LEU A 368 -18.26 2.93 -0.21
CA LEU A 368 -17.42 1.94 -0.87
C LEU A 368 -17.49 2.04 -2.39
N ARG A 369 -18.68 2.27 -2.95
CA ARG A 369 -18.83 2.54 -4.40
C ARG A 369 -18.10 3.80 -4.83
N CYS A 370 -18.20 4.89 -4.05
CA CYS A 370 -17.44 6.12 -4.34
C CYS A 370 -15.93 5.88 -4.38
N CYS A 371 -15.40 5.01 -3.51
CA CYS A 371 -13.97 4.69 -3.49
C CYS A 371 -13.48 3.97 -4.76
N VAL A 372 -14.34 3.19 -5.43
CA VAL A 372 -13.98 2.41 -6.63
C VAL A 372 -14.45 3.05 -7.93
N SER A 373 -15.36 4.03 -7.86
CA SER A 373 -15.94 4.70 -9.04
C SER A 373 -15.05 5.85 -9.48
N TYR A 374 -14.19 5.59 -10.46
CA TYR A 374 -13.45 6.63 -11.18
C TYR A 374 -13.28 6.22 -12.66
N PRO A 375 -12.95 7.15 -13.56
CA PRO A 375 -13.03 6.91 -15.01
C PRO A 375 -12.27 5.69 -15.53
N GLY A 376 -11.11 5.38 -14.96
CA GLY A 376 -10.34 4.19 -15.32
C GLY A 376 -11.07 2.89 -14.96
N ASN A 377 -11.66 2.84 -13.78
CA ASN A 377 -12.32 1.64 -13.25
C ASN A 377 -13.73 1.41 -13.87
N ASP A 378 -14.41 2.45 -14.34
CA ASP A 378 -15.72 2.31 -14.98
C ASP A 378 -15.71 1.32 -16.16
N HIS A 379 -14.60 1.22 -16.88
CA HIS A 379 -14.43 0.28 -17.98
C HIS A 379 -14.22 -1.17 -17.52
N ARG A 380 -13.83 -1.36 -16.26
CA ARG A 380 -13.53 -2.65 -15.63
C ARG A 380 -14.74 -3.21 -14.87
N LEU A 381 -15.51 -2.37 -14.20
CA LEU A 381 -16.65 -2.78 -13.39
C LEU A 381 -17.70 -3.53 -14.20
N GLY A 382 -18.25 -4.60 -13.62
CA GLY A 382 -19.23 -5.48 -14.26
C GLY A 382 -18.63 -6.53 -15.21
N GLY A 383 -17.32 -6.55 -15.38
CA GLY A 383 -16.58 -7.59 -16.10
C GLY A 383 -16.17 -8.76 -15.19
N ASN A 384 -15.42 -9.71 -15.78
CA ASN A 384 -14.86 -10.84 -15.05
C ASN A 384 -14.06 -10.36 -13.82
N GLU A 385 -14.24 -11.02 -12.68
CA GLU A 385 -13.59 -10.72 -11.39
C GLU A 385 -13.74 -9.29 -10.86
N ALA A 386 -14.43 -8.41 -11.59
CA ALA A 386 -14.85 -7.11 -11.09
C ALA A 386 -16.36 -7.10 -11.00
N PRO A 387 -16.94 -7.19 -9.80
CA PRO A 387 -18.37 -7.03 -9.65
C PRO A 387 -18.80 -5.67 -10.21
N PRO A 388 -20.07 -5.52 -10.65
CA PRO A 388 -20.62 -4.21 -10.89
C PRO A 388 -20.45 -3.36 -9.63
N ALA A 389 -20.68 -2.04 -9.73
CA ALA A 389 -20.59 -1.14 -8.57
C ALA A 389 -21.62 -1.50 -7.45
N ILE A 390 -21.92 -2.77 -7.31
CA ILE A 390 -22.74 -3.38 -6.28
C ILE A 390 -21.78 -4.17 -5.39
N VAL A 391 -21.66 -3.75 -4.15
CA VAL A 391 -20.89 -4.51 -3.16
C VAL A 391 -21.70 -5.72 -2.73
N SER A 392 -21.13 -6.91 -2.86
CA SER A 392 -21.73 -8.17 -2.42
C SER A 392 -20.79 -8.90 -1.45
N ILE A 393 -21.36 -9.72 -0.59
CA ILE A 393 -20.62 -10.54 0.38
C ILE A 393 -20.90 -12.00 0.07
N PHE A 394 -19.82 -12.77 -0.13
CA PHE A 394 -19.88 -14.22 -0.26
C PHE A 394 -19.21 -14.88 0.96
N LEU A 395 -19.95 -15.63 1.75
CA LEU A 395 -19.48 -16.27 2.97
C LEU A 395 -19.16 -17.76 2.80
N GLY A 396 -19.52 -18.33 1.66
CA GLY A 396 -19.52 -19.77 1.46
C GLY A 396 -20.69 -20.48 2.14
N ASP A 397 -20.87 -21.77 1.78
CA ASP A 397 -22.01 -22.56 2.23
C ASP A 397 -22.02 -22.76 3.75
N GLU A 398 -20.85 -23.03 4.34
CA GLU A 398 -20.72 -23.33 5.77
C GLU A 398 -21.09 -22.14 6.66
N LEU A 399 -20.45 -20.99 6.47
CA LEU A 399 -20.76 -19.78 7.26
C LEU A 399 -22.20 -19.31 7.04
N THR A 400 -22.70 -19.42 5.81
CA THR A 400 -24.10 -19.11 5.51
C THR A 400 -25.05 -20.01 6.29
N ALA A 401 -24.79 -21.32 6.36
CA ALA A 401 -25.61 -22.27 7.13
C ALA A 401 -25.52 -22.00 8.64
N ILE A 402 -24.34 -21.65 9.16
CA ILE A 402 -24.14 -21.27 10.56
C ILE A 402 -24.97 -20.03 10.90
N LEU A 403 -24.84 -18.97 10.12
CA LEU A 403 -25.58 -17.72 10.37
C LEU A 403 -27.11 -17.93 10.29
N ARG A 404 -27.57 -18.69 9.30
CA ARG A 404 -28.99 -19.05 9.21
C ARG A 404 -29.49 -19.81 10.45
N SER A 405 -28.73 -20.81 10.92
CA SER A 405 -29.11 -21.58 12.12
C SER A 405 -29.24 -20.70 13.36
N ILE A 406 -28.35 -19.65 13.48
CA ILE A 406 -28.42 -18.68 14.58
C ILE A 406 -29.68 -17.80 14.44
N ILE A 407 -29.98 -17.31 13.24
CA ILE A 407 -31.14 -16.45 12.96
C ILE A 407 -32.42 -17.22 13.23
N ASP A 408 -32.50 -18.47 12.79
CA ASP A 408 -33.69 -19.32 12.90
C ASP A 408 -33.83 -19.99 14.29
N GLY A 409 -32.87 -19.83 15.18
CA GLY A 409 -32.81 -20.48 16.48
C GLY A 409 -32.72 -22.00 16.41
N THR A 410 -32.16 -22.55 15.32
CA THR A 410 -32.02 -23.98 15.06
C THR A 410 -30.61 -24.47 15.34
N ALA A 411 -30.42 -25.78 15.55
CA ALA A 411 -29.06 -26.33 15.68
C ALA A 411 -28.38 -26.35 14.32
N TYR A 412 -27.12 -25.89 14.31
CA TYR A 412 -26.26 -26.00 13.11
C TYR A 412 -25.96 -27.48 12.81
N VAL A 413 -26.18 -27.86 11.56
CA VAL A 413 -25.80 -29.19 11.05
C VAL A 413 -24.58 -29.03 10.14
N ASP A 414 -23.50 -29.70 10.49
CA ASP A 414 -22.26 -29.66 9.72
C ASP A 414 -22.47 -30.24 8.31
N ILE A 415 -22.39 -29.35 7.31
CA ILE A 415 -22.62 -29.71 5.90
C ILE A 415 -21.34 -30.16 5.21
N THR A 416 -20.18 -29.96 5.82
CA THR A 416 -18.87 -30.29 5.22
C THR A 416 -18.63 -31.78 5.14
N LYS A 417 -19.22 -32.54 6.06
CA LYS A 417 -19.13 -34.01 6.10
C LYS A 417 -19.87 -34.75 4.96
N LYS A 418 -20.61 -34.02 4.11
CA LYS A 418 -21.34 -34.62 2.97
C LYS A 418 -20.59 -34.48 1.62
N LYS A 419 -19.38 -33.87 1.57
CA LYS A 419 -18.66 -33.60 0.34
C LYS A 419 -17.34 -34.38 0.17
N LEU A 420 -17.14 -35.45 0.97
CA LEU A 420 -16.02 -36.39 0.78
C LEU A 420 -16.52 -37.73 0.30
#